data_15db17184c53aab672f3b78c99aabca4
#
_entry.id   15db17184c53aab672f3b78c99aabca4
#
_cell.length_a   1.000
_cell.length_b   1.000
_cell.length_c   1.000
_cell.angle_alpha   90.00
_cell.angle_beta   90.00
_cell.angle_gamma   90.00
#
_symmetry.space_group_name_H-M   'P 1'
#
loop_
_entity.id
_entity.type
_entity.pdbx_description
1 polymer ?
#
loop_
_entity_poly.entity_id
_entity_poly.type
_entity_poly.pdbx_seq_one_letter_code
_entity_poly.pdbx_strand_id
1 'polypeptide(L)'
;IPSIVEIKAYLDQQTKQGGAILAGLEHLDERYLKAVGYATKSKRNVLPKMVLIGDIVGDDENSVAVAASEVIRMANTRVGEGFVAVSPEARKKFWLDRSRTAAIAKHTNAFKINEDVVIPLDRMGEYTDGIERINIELSLKNKLQLLDELELFFKKGNLPLGKADDASEIPGAELLEDRVAQALQLIDEVRSRWANWAGNMDQFFSGLQDRSLRASWKLEVRAEL
;
A
#
# COMPACT_ATOMS: atom_id res chain seq x y z
N ILE A 1 15.21 1.29 0.38
CA ILE A 1 15.86 2.30 -0.51
C ILE A 1 17.38 2.14 -0.52
N PRO A 2 18.13 2.08 0.61
CA PRO A 2 19.61 1.97 0.56
C PRO A 2 20.11 0.83 -0.33
N SER A 3 19.51 -0.37 -0.25
CA SER A 3 19.89 -1.52 -1.08
C SER A 3 19.72 -1.26 -2.58
N ILE A 4 18.65 -0.53 -2.97
CA ILE A 4 18.40 -0.18 -4.39
C ILE A 4 19.51 0.74 -4.91
N VAL A 5 19.85 1.78 -4.14
CA VAL A 5 20.89 2.74 -4.48
C VAL A 5 22.24 2.05 -4.62
N GLU A 6 22.58 1.16 -3.70
CA GLU A 6 23.84 0.43 -3.65
C GLU A 6 23.97 -0.56 -4.82
N ILE A 7 22.93 -1.33 -5.10
CA ILE A 7 22.87 -2.26 -6.24
C ILE A 7 23.01 -1.49 -7.55
N LYS A 8 22.25 -0.39 -7.69
CA LYS A 8 22.33 0.46 -8.88
C LYS A 8 23.72 1.04 -9.07
N ALA A 9 24.32 1.62 -8.04
CA ALA A 9 25.67 2.20 -8.11
C ALA A 9 26.72 1.15 -8.52
N TYR A 10 26.64 -0.06 -7.98
CA TYR A 10 27.52 -1.16 -8.36
C TYR A 10 27.36 -1.53 -9.83
N LEU A 11 26.13 -1.73 -10.30
CA LEU A 11 25.88 -2.13 -11.70
C LEU A 11 26.19 -1.01 -12.69
N ASP A 12 25.97 0.26 -12.33
CA ASP A 12 26.41 1.41 -13.13
C ASP A 12 27.94 1.44 -13.31
N GLN A 13 28.68 1.02 -12.26
CA GLN A 13 30.15 0.89 -12.37
C GLN A 13 30.55 -0.26 -13.28
N GLN A 14 29.88 -1.42 -13.19
CA GLN A 14 30.12 -2.55 -14.11
C GLN A 14 29.89 -2.15 -15.56
N THR A 15 28.80 -1.44 -15.85
CA THR A 15 28.48 -0.94 -17.18
C THR A 15 29.59 -0.03 -17.73
N LYS A 16 30.11 0.90 -16.89
CA LYS A 16 31.23 1.80 -17.32
C LYS A 16 32.52 1.05 -17.64
N GLN A 17 32.71 -0.12 -17.10
CA GLN A 17 33.86 -0.99 -17.34
C GLN A 17 33.66 -1.95 -18.51
N GLY A 18 32.54 -1.83 -19.25
CA GLY A 18 32.21 -2.73 -20.35
C GLY A 18 31.74 -4.12 -19.90
N GLY A 19 31.30 -4.25 -18.63
CA GLY A 19 30.81 -5.50 -18.06
C GLY A 19 29.27 -5.61 -18.11
N ALA A 20 28.69 -6.15 -17.05
CA ALA A 20 27.24 -6.36 -16.97
C ALA A 20 26.45 -5.05 -16.88
N ILE A 21 25.24 -5.06 -17.45
CA ILE A 21 24.31 -3.92 -17.52
C ILE A 21 23.06 -4.25 -16.75
N LEU A 22 22.57 -3.32 -15.95
CA LEU A 22 21.24 -3.37 -15.35
C LEU A 22 20.20 -2.96 -16.40
N ALA A 23 19.49 -3.92 -16.99
CA ALA A 23 18.48 -3.67 -18.02
C ALA A 23 17.13 -3.21 -17.42
N GLY A 24 16.86 -3.57 -16.17
CA GLY A 24 15.68 -3.15 -15.44
C GLY A 24 15.77 -3.52 -13.97
N LEU A 25 15.16 -2.69 -13.10
CA LEU A 25 15.03 -2.96 -11.69
C LEU A 25 13.68 -2.44 -11.21
N GLU A 26 12.84 -3.34 -10.76
CA GLU A 26 11.52 -3.01 -10.24
C GLU A 26 11.39 -3.34 -8.76
N HIS A 27 10.66 -2.49 -8.05
CA HIS A 27 10.35 -2.63 -6.63
C HIS A 27 8.87 -2.98 -6.45
N LEU A 28 8.61 -4.08 -5.76
CA LEU A 28 7.27 -4.50 -5.37
C LEU A 28 7.14 -4.38 -3.85
N ASP A 29 6.21 -3.58 -3.39
CA ASP A 29 5.96 -3.37 -1.97
C ASP A 29 5.08 -4.47 -1.35
N GLU A 30 4.96 -4.48 -0.02
CA GLU A 30 4.16 -5.46 0.72
C GLU A 30 2.67 -5.43 0.31
N ARG A 31 2.12 -4.25 -0.02
CA ARG A 31 0.70 -4.11 -0.41
C ARG A 31 0.47 -4.78 -1.76
N TYR A 32 1.37 -4.55 -2.70
CA TYR A 32 1.33 -5.22 -4.00
C TYR A 32 1.45 -6.74 -3.86
N LEU A 33 2.42 -7.21 -3.08
CA LEU A 33 2.65 -8.64 -2.86
C LEU A 33 1.43 -9.35 -2.26
N LYS A 34 0.73 -8.70 -1.32
CA LYS A 34 -0.54 -9.19 -0.77
C LYS A 34 -1.65 -9.22 -1.82
N ALA A 35 -1.77 -8.16 -2.62
CA ALA A 35 -2.83 -8.03 -3.60
C ALA A 35 -2.74 -9.07 -4.72
N VAL A 36 -1.53 -9.40 -5.18
CA VAL A 36 -1.30 -10.40 -6.24
C VAL A 36 -1.24 -11.84 -5.73
N GLY A 37 -1.30 -12.05 -4.41
CA GLY A 37 -1.13 -13.38 -3.82
C GLY A 37 0.27 -13.94 -4.07
N TYR A 38 1.31 -13.11 -3.86
CA TYR A 38 2.69 -13.48 -4.12
C TYR A 38 3.09 -14.74 -3.35
N ALA A 39 3.48 -15.77 -4.08
CA ALA A 39 4.04 -16.99 -3.49
C ALA A 39 5.50 -16.73 -3.12
N THR A 40 5.79 -16.68 -1.82
CA THR A 40 7.18 -16.51 -1.37
C THR A 40 8.08 -17.61 -1.92
N LYS A 41 9.24 -17.20 -2.41
CA LYS A 41 10.31 -18.12 -2.85
C LYS A 41 11.34 -18.35 -1.74
N SER A 42 11.15 -17.66 -0.63
CA SER A 42 11.97 -17.75 0.57
C SER A 42 11.66 -19.00 1.37
N LYS A 43 12.69 -19.63 1.96
CA LYS A 43 12.55 -20.73 2.93
C LYS A 43 11.89 -20.29 4.23
N ARG A 44 11.82 -19.00 4.51
CA ARG A 44 11.27 -18.43 5.74
C ARG A 44 9.74 -18.49 5.82
N ASN A 45 9.07 -18.81 4.73
CA ASN A 45 7.60 -18.91 4.64
C ASN A 45 6.82 -17.66 5.13
N VAL A 46 7.48 -16.50 5.13
CA VAL A 46 6.92 -15.21 5.53
C VAL A 46 6.89 -14.30 4.31
N LEU A 47 5.78 -13.59 4.12
CA LEU A 47 5.67 -12.62 3.04
C LEU A 47 6.73 -11.51 3.25
N PRO A 48 7.61 -11.26 2.25
CA PRO A 48 8.61 -10.24 2.37
C PRO A 48 7.96 -8.83 2.39
N LYS A 49 8.63 -7.89 3.04
CA LYS A 49 8.20 -6.47 3.04
C LYS A 49 8.43 -5.79 1.70
N MET A 50 9.36 -6.33 0.92
CA MET A 50 9.77 -5.78 -0.36
C MET A 50 10.37 -6.89 -1.22
N VAL A 51 10.10 -6.86 -2.50
CA VAL A 51 10.78 -7.66 -3.51
C VAL A 51 11.38 -6.73 -4.54
N LEU A 52 12.64 -6.98 -4.90
CA LEU A 52 13.30 -6.37 -6.05
C LEU A 52 13.38 -7.43 -7.15
N ILE A 53 12.92 -7.07 -8.34
CA ILE A 53 13.07 -7.89 -9.55
C ILE A 53 13.94 -7.10 -10.51
N GLY A 54 15.03 -7.70 -10.97
CA GLY A 54 15.93 -7.03 -11.91
C GLY A 54 16.45 -7.97 -12.97
N ASP A 55 16.75 -7.43 -14.13
CA ASP A 55 17.44 -8.08 -15.23
C ASP A 55 18.85 -7.53 -15.36
N ILE A 56 19.82 -8.44 -15.30
CA ILE A 56 21.24 -8.14 -15.56
C ILE A 56 21.60 -8.81 -16.86
N VAL A 57 22.11 -8.04 -17.80
CA VAL A 57 22.47 -8.51 -19.15
C VAL A 57 23.91 -8.12 -19.47
N GLY A 58 24.52 -8.76 -20.48
CA GLY A 58 25.85 -8.47 -20.95
C GLY A 58 26.27 -9.44 -22.06
N ASP A 59 27.33 -9.10 -22.78
CA ASP A 59 27.83 -9.92 -23.86
C ASP A 59 28.70 -11.09 -23.37
N ASP A 60 29.22 -10.99 -22.12
CA ASP A 60 30.00 -12.07 -21.50
C ASP A 60 29.23 -12.69 -20.34
N GLU A 61 28.92 -13.99 -20.45
CA GLU A 61 28.18 -14.75 -19.47
C GLU A 61 28.85 -14.77 -18.09
N ASN A 62 30.19 -14.81 -18.03
CA ASN A 62 30.91 -14.79 -16.76
C ASN A 62 30.77 -13.46 -16.04
N SER A 63 30.86 -12.35 -16.78
CA SER A 63 30.65 -11.01 -16.22
C SER A 63 29.23 -10.83 -15.65
N VAL A 64 28.22 -11.35 -16.33
CA VAL A 64 26.82 -11.35 -15.87
C VAL A 64 26.67 -12.22 -14.61
N ALA A 65 27.26 -13.42 -14.59
CA ALA A 65 27.19 -14.32 -13.43
C ALA A 65 27.88 -13.74 -12.20
N VAL A 66 29.05 -13.10 -12.37
CA VAL A 66 29.77 -12.41 -11.29
C VAL A 66 28.94 -11.24 -10.75
N ALA A 67 28.40 -10.41 -11.64
CA ALA A 67 27.57 -9.27 -11.25
C ALA A 67 26.30 -9.70 -10.50
N ALA A 68 25.60 -10.72 -11.00
CA ALA A 68 24.40 -11.27 -10.34
C ALA A 68 24.73 -11.85 -8.96
N SER A 69 25.85 -12.56 -8.82
CA SER A 69 26.31 -13.14 -7.55
C SER A 69 26.63 -12.04 -6.53
N GLU A 70 27.26 -10.94 -6.95
CA GLU A 70 27.56 -9.81 -6.09
C GLU A 70 26.30 -9.08 -5.62
N VAL A 71 25.31 -8.87 -6.51
CA VAL A 71 24.02 -8.30 -6.16
C VAL A 71 23.32 -9.16 -5.09
N ILE A 72 23.35 -10.49 -5.22
CA ILE A 72 22.80 -11.39 -4.19
C ILE A 72 23.57 -11.27 -2.89
N ARG A 73 24.89 -11.20 -2.93
CA ARG A 73 25.71 -11.00 -1.73
C ARG A 73 25.31 -9.70 -1.00
N MET A 74 25.16 -8.61 -1.74
CA MET A 74 24.69 -7.32 -1.21
C MET A 74 23.31 -7.42 -0.57
N ALA A 75 22.36 -8.11 -1.23
CA ALA A 75 21.04 -8.34 -0.67
C ALA A 75 21.07 -9.15 0.62
N ASN A 76 21.89 -10.23 0.65
CA ASN A 76 22.01 -11.12 1.80
C ASN A 76 22.64 -10.43 3.03
N THR A 77 23.56 -9.49 2.83
CA THR A 77 24.16 -8.71 3.95
C THR A 77 23.14 -7.80 4.64
N ARG A 78 21.99 -7.53 4.01
CA ARG A 78 20.90 -6.70 4.54
C ARG A 78 19.66 -7.50 4.94
N VAL A 79 19.85 -8.76 5.37
CA VAL A 79 18.74 -9.66 5.78
C VAL A 79 17.78 -10.02 4.62
N GLY A 80 18.20 -9.76 3.38
CA GLY A 80 17.49 -10.21 2.19
C GLY A 80 17.79 -11.68 1.85
N GLU A 81 17.06 -12.21 0.90
CA GLU A 81 17.37 -13.49 0.23
C GLU A 81 17.34 -13.23 -1.27
N GLY A 82 18.45 -13.54 -1.95
CA GLY A 82 18.55 -13.37 -3.39
C GLY A 82 18.46 -14.70 -4.14
N PHE A 83 17.83 -14.66 -5.30
CA PHE A 83 17.67 -15.81 -6.21
C PHE A 83 18.03 -15.39 -7.63
N VAL A 84 18.76 -16.24 -8.35
CA VAL A 84 19.04 -16.05 -9.78
C VAL A 84 18.14 -16.95 -10.60
N ALA A 85 17.44 -16.38 -11.58
CA ALA A 85 16.70 -17.11 -12.59
C ALA A 85 17.54 -17.20 -13.85
N VAL A 86 18.22 -18.32 -14.06
CA VAL A 86 19.11 -18.54 -15.22
C VAL A 86 18.30 -18.96 -16.46
N SER A 87 17.29 -19.84 -16.29
CA SER A 87 16.51 -20.32 -17.45
C SER A 87 15.39 -19.34 -17.82
N PRO A 88 15.00 -19.30 -19.12
CA PRO A 88 13.87 -18.51 -19.59
C PRO A 88 12.56 -18.81 -18.82
N GLU A 89 12.32 -20.08 -18.47
CA GLU A 89 11.13 -20.51 -17.74
C GLU A 89 11.13 -20.00 -16.31
N ALA A 90 12.28 -20.04 -15.62
CA ALA A 90 12.42 -19.50 -14.29
C ALA A 90 12.24 -17.96 -14.32
N ARG A 91 12.85 -17.28 -15.29
CA ARG A 91 12.70 -15.84 -15.51
C ARG A 91 11.23 -15.45 -15.73
N LYS A 92 10.51 -16.16 -16.59
CA LYS A 92 9.08 -15.96 -16.85
C LYS A 92 8.23 -16.04 -15.57
N LYS A 93 8.55 -16.97 -14.66
CA LYS A 93 7.84 -17.08 -13.37
C LYS A 93 8.04 -15.87 -12.47
N PHE A 94 9.23 -15.27 -12.44
CA PHE A 94 9.48 -14.06 -11.67
C PHE A 94 8.68 -12.87 -12.21
N TRP A 95 8.64 -12.70 -13.54
CA TRP A 95 7.93 -11.62 -14.19
C TRP A 95 6.40 -11.80 -14.20
N LEU A 96 5.91 -13.03 -14.06
CA LEU A 96 4.47 -13.29 -13.99
C LEU A 96 3.81 -12.59 -12.80
N ASP A 97 4.46 -12.56 -11.63
CA ASP A 97 3.92 -11.89 -10.46
C ASP A 97 3.80 -10.37 -10.68
N ARG A 98 4.73 -9.79 -11.44
CA ARG A 98 4.72 -8.37 -11.82
C ARG A 98 3.59 -8.05 -12.81
N SER A 99 3.25 -8.96 -13.72
CA SER A 99 2.21 -8.73 -14.74
C SER A 99 0.78 -8.63 -14.18
N ARG A 100 0.55 -9.03 -12.93
CA ARG A 100 -0.77 -9.07 -12.28
C ARG A 100 -1.21 -7.72 -11.72
N THR A 101 -0.87 -6.63 -12.36
CA THR A 101 -1.19 -5.26 -11.87
C THR A 101 -2.68 -4.99 -11.69
N ALA A 102 -3.55 -5.62 -12.48
CA ALA A 102 -5.01 -5.50 -12.34
C ALA A 102 -5.55 -6.05 -11.00
N ALA A 103 -4.79 -6.91 -10.31
CA ALA A 103 -5.20 -7.47 -9.02
C ALA A 103 -5.30 -6.40 -7.93
N ILE A 104 -4.55 -5.30 -8.01
CA ILE A 104 -4.59 -4.21 -7.03
C ILE A 104 -5.98 -3.56 -7.00
N ALA A 105 -6.55 -3.23 -8.15
CA ALA A 105 -7.88 -2.62 -8.24
C ALA A 105 -8.95 -3.55 -7.65
N LYS A 106 -8.87 -4.86 -7.92
CA LYS A 106 -9.80 -5.87 -7.40
C LYS A 106 -9.79 -5.97 -5.87
N HIS A 107 -8.63 -5.86 -5.24
CA HIS A 107 -8.47 -6.03 -3.79
C HIS A 107 -8.62 -4.73 -2.99
N THR A 108 -8.46 -3.57 -3.63
CA THR A 108 -8.47 -2.28 -2.93
C THR A 108 -9.72 -1.45 -3.23
N ASN A 109 -10.58 -1.85 -4.17
CA ASN A 109 -11.68 -1.03 -4.71
C ASN A 109 -11.23 0.38 -5.14
N ALA A 110 -9.94 0.55 -5.42
CA ALA A 110 -9.37 1.81 -5.84
C ALA A 110 -9.33 1.89 -7.36
N PHE A 111 -9.65 3.04 -7.90
CA PHE A 111 -9.34 3.34 -9.29
C PHE A 111 -7.82 3.36 -9.45
N LYS A 112 -7.31 2.54 -10.37
CA LYS A 112 -5.90 2.60 -10.73
C LYS A 112 -5.70 3.78 -11.66
N ILE A 113 -5.08 4.84 -11.16
CA ILE A 113 -4.52 5.89 -12.00
C ILE A 113 -3.08 5.49 -12.29
N ASN A 114 -2.74 5.35 -13.57
CA ASN A 114 -1.34 5.11 -13.96
C ASN A 114 -0.58 6.43 -13.79
N GLU A 115 0.32 6.44 -12.83
CA GLU A 115 1.22 7.55 -12.56
C GLU A 115 2.62 7.13 -13.01
N ASP A 116 2.91 7.38 -14.28
CA ASP A 116 4.27 7.19 -14.81
C ASP A 116 5.08 8.46 -14.49
N VAL A 117 5.67 8.49 -13.30
CA VAL A 117 6.54 9.59 -12.86
C VAL A 117 7.98 9.12 -12.75
N VAL A 118 8.91 9.98 -13.13
CA VAL A 118 10.35 9.75 -12.98
C VAL A 118 10.83 10.54 -11.77
N ILE A 119 11.23 9.83 -10.73
CA ILE A 119 11.72 10.42 -9.48
C ILE A 119 13.20 10.05 -9.31
N PRO A 120 14.09 11.03 -9.05
CA PRO A 120 15.47 10.73 -8.67
C PRO A 120 15.52 9.82 -7.43
N LEU A 121 16.41 8.83 -7.43
CA LEU A 121 16.45 7.81 -6.37
C LEU A 121 16.70 8.39 -4.97
N ASP A 122 17.47 9.45 -4.87
CA ASP A 122 17.75 10.18 -3.64
C ASP A 122 16.51 10.91 -3.10
N ARG A 123 15.55 11.25 -3.96
CA ARG A 123 14.29 11.93 -3.60
C ARG A 123 13.09 10.98 -3.43
N MET A 124 13.26 9.68 -3.62
CA MET A 124 12.15 8.72 -3.52
C MET A 124 11.49 8.70 -2.12
N GLY A 125 12.26 8.94 -1.05
CA GLY A 125 11.70 9.03 0.30
C GLY A 125 10.75 10.22 0.42
N GLU A 126 11.19 11.40 0.01
CA GLU A 126 10.40 12.63 0.01
C GLU A 126 9.12 12.49 -0.84
N TYR A 127 9.24 11.89 -2.02
CA TYR A 127 8.09 11.61 -2.88
C TYR A 127 7.07 10.68 -2.20
N THR A 128 7.54 9.59 -1.59
CA THR A 128 6.66 8.63 -0.90
C THR A 128 5.92 9.28 0.26
N ASP A 129 6.61 10.06 1.07
CA ASP A 129 6.02 10.79 2.19
C ASP A 129 5.00 11.84 1.70
N GLY A 130 5.30 12.54 0.62
CA GLY A 130 4.39 13.51 0.00
C GLY A 130 3.11 12.86 -0.50
N ILE A 131 3.21 11.73 -1.21
CA ILE A 131 2.03 10.97 -1.70
C ILE A 131 1.21 10.41 -0.54
N GLU A 132 1.85 9.84 0.49
CA GLU A 132 1.12 9.33 1.66
C GLU A 132 0.38 10.46 2.38
N ARG A 133 1.00 11.63 2.55
CA ARG A 133 0.37 12.82 3.14
C ARG A 133 -0.87 13.25 2.34
N ILE A 134 -0.76 13.37 1.02
CA ILE A 134 -1.89 13.73 0.14
C ILE A 134 -3.02 12.72 0.28
N ASN A 135 -2.71 11.42 0.28
CA ASN A 135 -3.71 10.37 0.47
C ASN A 135 -4.45 10.50 1.81
N ILE A 136 -3.73 10.84 2.88
CA ILE A 136 -4.30 11.05 4.20
C ILE A 136 -5.22 12.28 4.20
N GLU A 137 -4.77 13.40 3.68
CA GLU A 137 -5.55 14.64 3.59
C GLU A 137 -6.86 14.45 2.82
N LEU A 138 -6.78 13.84 1.64
CA LEU A 138 -7.95 13.56 0.81
C LEU A 138 -8.89 12.53 1.48
N SER A 139 -8.34 11.52 2.13
CA SER A 139 -9.13 10.53 2.87
C SER A 139 -9.90 11.17 4.02
N LEU A 140 -9.29 12.03 4.82
CA LEU A 140 -9.97 12.76 5.89
C LEU A 140 -11.06 13.68 5.36
N LYS A 141 -10.77 14.45 4.30
CA LYS A 141 -11.75 15.31 3.65
C LYS A 141 -12.98 14.52 3.20
N ASN A 142 -12.78 13.40 2.49
CA ASN A 142 -13.87 12.57 1.99
C ASN A 142 -14.68 11.93 3.14
N LYS A 143 -14.01 11.52 4.21
CA LYS A 143 -14.66 10.94 5.39
C LYS A 143 -15.50 11.96 6.16
N LEU A 144 -15.03 13.18 6.31
CA LEU A 144 -15.80 14.26 6.92
C LEU A 144 -17.06 14.56 6.10
N GLN A 145 -16.96 14.62 4.77
CA GLN A 145 -18.14 14.78 3.89
C GLN A 145 -19.12 13.61 4.03
N LEU A 146 -18.60 12.37 4.15
CA LEU A 146 -19.46 11.20 4.38
C LEU A 146 -20.22 11.31 5.71
N LEU A 147 -19.59 11.80 6.77
CA LEU A 147 -20.25 12.01 8.06
C LEU A 147 -21.35 13.08 7.97
N ASP A 148 -21.16 14.12 7.17
CA ASP A 148 -22.19 15.13 6.94
C ASP A 148 -23.43 14.53 6.25
N GLU A 149 -23.23 13.69 5.24
CA GLU A 149 -24.31 12.99 4.56
C GLU A 149 -25.02 11.96 5.45
N LEU A 150 -24.27 11.23 6.28
CA LEU A 150 -24.83 10.30 7.25
C LEU A 150 -25.66 11.02 8.32
N GLU A 151 -25.17 12.13 8.83
CA GLU A 151 -25.92 12.95 9.78
C GLU A 151 -27.24 13.43 9.20
N LEU A 152 -27.22 13.97 7.95
CA LEU A 152 -28.43 14.37 7.25
C LEU A 152 -29.40 13.20 7.04
N PHE A 153 -28.89 12.02 6.71
CA PHE A 153 -29.68 10.81 6.53
C PHE A 153 -30.40 10.42 7.81
N PHE A 154 -29.72 10.37 8.94
CA PHE A 154 -30.32 10.04 10.23
C PHE A 154 -31.31 11.09 10.72
N LYS A 155 -31.05 12.38 10.48
CA LYS A 155 -31.94 13.48 10.86
C LYS A 155 -33.23 13.54 10.04
N LYS A 156 -33.24 13.01 8.80
CA LYS A 156 -34.46 12.96 7.97
C LYS A 156 -35.55 12.04 8.52
N GLY A 157 -35.24 11.10 9.39
CA GLY A 157 -36.22 10.27 10.11
C GLY A 157 -36.88 9.15 9.28
N ASN A 158 -36.70 9.11 7.95
CA ASN A 158 -37.24 8.07 7.07
C ASN A 158 -36.20 6.97 6.84
N LEU A 159 -35.92 6.20 7.90
CA LEU A 159 -34.96 5.09 7.79
C LEU A 159 -35.63 3.90 7.08
N PRO A 160 -34.99 3.33 6.03
CA PRO A 160 -35.47 2.10 5.41
C PRO A 160 -35.19 0.92 6.36
N LEU A 161 -36.23 0.47 7.08
CA LEU A 161 -36.12 -0.62 8.08
C LEU A 161 -36.10 -2.03 7.45
N GLY A 162 -35.91 -2.15 6.15
CA GLY A 162 -35.96 -3.42 5.43
C GLY A 162 -37.40 -3.90 5.18
N LYS A 163 -37.52 -5.09 4.62
CA LYS A 163 -38.82 -5.79 4.49
C LYS A 163 -38.92 -6.73 5.69
N ALA A 164 -39.70 -6.33 6.67
CA ALA A 164 -40.14 -7.27 7.69
C ALA A 164 -41.28 -8.10 7.10
N ASP A 165 -41.18 -9.43 7.16
CA ASP A 165 -42.27 -10.34 6.77
C ASP A 165 -43.41 -10.31 7.79
N ASP A 166 -43.12 -9.85 9.00
CA ASP A 166 -44.09 -9.67 10.08
C ASP A 166 -43.94 -8.26 10.72
N ALA A 167 -45.05 -7.57 10.95
CA ALA A 167 -45.08 -6.26 11.60
C ALA A 167 -44.51 -6.29 13.04
N SER A 168 -44.50 -7.44 13.70
CA SER A 168 -43.89 -7.65 15.03
C SER A 168 -42.37 -7.60 15.02
N GLU A 169 -41.73 -7.75 13.86
CA GLU A 169 -40.27 -7.67 13.68
C GLU A 169 -39.77 -6.22 13.50
N ILE A 170 -40.69 -5.26 13.32
CA ILE A 170 -40.32 -3.84 13.21
C ILE A 170 -40.04 -3.31 14.61
N PRO A 171 -38.82 -2.79 14.90
CA PRO A 171 -38.52 -2.18 16.19
C PRO A 171 -39.47 -1.06 16.53
N GLY A 172 -39.87 -0.97 17.81
CA GLY A 172 -40.69 0.13 18.28
C GLY A 172 -40.06 1.50 18.06
N ALA A 173 -40.87 2.53 17.89
CA ALA A 173 -40.42 3.89 17.61
C ALA A 173 -39.38 4.40 18.63
N GLU A 174 -39.58 4.13 19.90
CA GLU A 174 -38.67 4.50 20.99
C GLU A 174 -37.26 3.88 20.81
N LEU A 175 -37.20 2.59 20.47
CA LEU A 175 -35.93 1.92 20.22
C LEU A 175 -35.20 2.50 18.99
N LEU A 176 -35.95 2.90 17.97
CA LEU A 176 -35.37 3.55 16.76
C LEU A 176 -34.84 4.93 17.10
N GLU A 177 -35.55 5.72 17.87
CA GLU A 177 -35.10 7.05 18.31
C GLU A 177 -33.83 6.95 19.15
N ASP A 178 -33.74 6.02 20.07
CA ASP A 178 -32.54 5.76 20.87
C ASP A 178 -31.34 5.36 19.99
N ARG A 179 -31.56 4.50 19.00
CA ARG A 179 -30.48 4.07 18.06
C ARG A 179 -30.02 5.20 17.16
N VAL A 180 -30.93 6.03 16.69
CA VAL A 180 -30.62 7.23 15.92
C VAL A 180 -29.82 8.23 16.77
N ALA A 181 -30.21 8.46 18.01
CA ALA A 181 -29.48 9.34 18.91
C ALA A 181 -28.05 8.83 19.17
N GLN A 182 -27.87 7.53 19.40
CA GLN A 182 -26.56 6.90 19.57
C GLN A 182 -25.71 7.03 18.29
N ALA A 183 -26.31 6.84 17.11
CA ALA A 183 -25.61 7.00 15.82
C ALA A 183 -25.15 8.45 15.60
N LEU A 184 -25.99 9.43 15.90
CA LEU A 184 -25.64 10.86 15.80
C LEU A 184 -24.54 11.25 16.78
N GLN A 185 -24.58 10.74 18.01
CA GLN A 185 -23.50 10.96 18.98
C GLN A 185 -22.16 10.38 18.46
N LEU A 186 -22.18 9.15 17.95
CA LEU A 186 -20.98 8.51 17.39
C LEU A 186 -20.43 9.32 16.21
N ILE A 187 -21.29 9.82 15.32
CA ILE A 187 -20.90 10.67 14.19
C ILE A 187 -20.17 11.93 14.70
N ASP A 188 -20.67 12.58 15.74
CA ASP A 188 -20.04 13.77 16.32
C ASP A 188 -18.67 13.47 16.95
N GLU A 189 -18.54 12.37 17.67
CA GLU A 189 -17.28 11.92 18.26
C GLU A 189 -16.22 11.65 17.18
N VAL A 190 -16.61 10.92 16.14
CA VAL A 190 -15.72 10.59 15.02
C VAL A 190 -15.35 11.84 14.22
N ARG A 191 -16.33 12.73 13.96
CA ARG A 191 -16.11 14.01 13.28
C ARG A 191 -15.10 14.85 14.04
N SER A 192 -15.26 15.01 15.35
CA SER A 192 -14.35 15.79 16.18
C SER A 192 -12.92 15.26 16.11
N ARG A 193 -12.75 13.94 16.18
CA ARG A 193 -11.44 13.29 16.07
C ARG A 193 -10.80 13.51 14.68
N TRP A 194 -11.55 13.28 13.61
CA TRP A 194 -11.04 13.43 12.25
C TRP A 194 -10.79 14.88 11.86
N ALA A 195 -11.63 15.82 12.31
CA ALA A 195 -11.40 17.24 12.12
C ALA A 195 -10.14 17.71 12.86
N ASN A 196 -9.89 17.21 14.08
CA ASN A 196 -8.67 17.51 14.82
C ASN A 196 -7.43 16.99 14.06
N TRP A 197 -7.46 15.80 13.49
CA TRP A 197 -6.37 15.26 12.68
C TRP A 197 -6.14 16.10 11.41
N ALA A 198 -7.22 16.47 10.73
CA ALA A 198 -7.12 17.33 9.54
C ALA A 198 -6.56 18.71 9.87
N GLY A 199 -6.93 19.30 11.00
CA GLY A 199 -6.42 20.59 11.45
C GLY A 199 -4.97 20.56 11.98
N ASN A 200 -4.47 19.39 12.38
CA ASN A 200 -3.13 19.18 12.93
C ASN A 200 -2.32 18.16 12.10
N MET A 201 -2.38 18.28 10.78
CA MET A 201 -1.87 17.27 9.84
C MET A 201 -0.38 16.99 10.04
N ASP A 202 0.46 17.98 10.30
CA ASP A 202 1.90 17.77 10.48
C ASP A 202 2.20 16.90 11.70
N GLN A 203 1.54 17.16 12.82
CA GLN A 203 1.67 16.36 14.04
C GLN A 203 1.12 14.96 13.83
N PHE A 204 -0.03 14.86 13.16
CA PHE A 204 -0.67 13.58 12.88
C PHE A 204 0.20 12.71 11.96
N PHE A 205 0.73 13.28 10.88
CA PHE A 205 1.60 12.58 9.94
C PHE A 205 2.91 12.13 10.61
N SER A 206 3.56 13.00 11.39
CA SER A 206 4.75 12.63 12.18
C SER A 206 4.48 11.48 13.13
N GLY A 207 3.34 11.51 13.83
CA GLY A 207 2.95 10.43 14.75
C GLY A 207 2.67 9.10 14.04
N LEU A 208 2.22 9.11 12.79
CA LEU A 208 2.10 7.89 11.97
C LEU A 208 3.46 7.36 11.54
N GLN A 209 4.41 8.24 11.17
CA GLN A 209 5.75 7.86 10.74
C GLN A 209 6.57 7.25 11.89
N ASP A 210 6.56 7.86 13.06
CA ASP A 210 7.28 7.39 14.25
C ASP A 210 6.54 6.28 15.02
N ARG A 211 5.30 5.95 14.60
CA ARG A 211 4.41 4.94 15.20
C ARG A 211 3.93 5.26 16.61
N SER A 212 4.01 6.50 17.05
CA SER A 212 3.37 6.98 18.28
C SER A 212 1.85 7.02 18.14
N LEU A 213 1.36 7.24 16.92
CA LEU A 213 -0.04 7.11 16.54
C LEU A 213 -0.26 5.85 15.70
N ARG A 214 -1.31 5.12 16.06
CA ARG A 214 -1.81 3.95 15.31
C ARG A 214 -3.23 4.23 14.86
N ALA A 215 -3.38 4.91 13.74
CA ALA A 215 -4.67 5.08 13.11
C ALA A 215 -4.85 4.06 12.00
N SER A 216 -5.93 3.32 12.03
CA SER A 216 -6.33 2.41 10.95
C SER A 216 -7.43 3.04 10.13
N TRP A 217 -7.04 3.79 9.10
CA TRP A 217 -7.94 4.48 8.19
C TRP A 217 -9.11 3.66 7.69
N LYS A 218 -8.85 2.38 7.37
CA LYS A 218 -9.83 1.47 6.81
C LYS A 218 -10.67 0.77 7.86
N LEU A 219 -10.11 0.54 9.04
CA LEU A 219 -10.78 -0.20 10.10
C LEU A 219 -11.66 0.71 10.95
N GLU A 220 -11.29 1.96 11.19
CA GLU A 220 -12.10 2.90 11.97
C GLU A 220 -13.47 3.13 11.32
N VAL A 221 -13.52 3.38 9.99
CA VAL A 221 -14.80 3.56 9.30
C VAL A 221 -15.65 2.30 9.34
N ARG A 222 -15.08 1.10 9.26
CA ARG A 222 -15.82 -0.17 9.31
C ARG A 222 -16.27 -0.54 10.71
N ALA A 223 -15.47 -0.25 11.72
CA ALA A 223 -15.78 -0.62 13.11
C ALA A 223 -16.79 0.32 13.76
N GLU A 224 -16.77 1.61 13.39
CA GLU A 224 -17.63 2.63 13.97
C GLU A 224 -18.96 2.80 13.20
N LEU A 225 -18.97 2.57 11.91
CA LEU A 225 -20.17 2.67 11.06
C LEU A 225 -20.80 1.32 10.75
#